data_7f621b90ee6eaac2e3824953c09e01b1
#
_entry.id   7f621b90ee6eaac2e3824953c09e01b1
#
_cell.length_a   1.000
_cell.length_b   1.000
_cell.length_c   1.000
_cell.angle_alpha   90.00
_cell.angle_beta   90.00
_cell.angle_gamma   90.00
#
_symmetry.space_group_name_H-M   'P 1'
#
loop_
_entity.id
_entity.type
_entity.pdbx_description
1 polymer ?
#
loop_
_entity_poly.entity_id
_entity_poly.type
_entity_poly.pdbx_seq_one_letter_code
_entity_poly.pdbx_strand_id
1 'polypeptide(L)'
;MNTGVQRMVRGLFAALDRRTQVTPLLWSPRLNAYCRLSARELQFLVQPFARHPEANAKPEALSTPFPWSKAARYLRHRKRRFALDAAATRDDVLFVPEIFQDHRVERFSALKIWFPGRRCAVFYDAITLRLPEFSPPERQRNFPQYVRALANFDKVLCISREVEGDLRFYWNSYGVSATATAVLGLPTDFGHPRPVPQPNFSARRVLCVATLERRKNHLKLLEAAEKLWSTGLNFELVLIGRSTADWGKMVLGEVDRLVEHGRPLKWKRHVNDQVLHQAYDDCSFTIYPSLREGFGLPILESLWHGRPCVCGKDGAIGEAARGGGCHTIPGTDAESLAGGMRELLTDETIYRRLFAEARDRTFRSWDDYLDDLFHEIGAA
;
A
#
# COMPACT_ATOMS: atom_id res chain seq x y z
N MET A 1 -10.77 -8.37 -1.54
CA MET A 1 -10.15 -7.03 -1.61
C MET A 1 -8.66 -7.20 -1.67
N ASN A 2 -8.02 -6.54 -2.61
CA ASN A 2 -6.57 -6.60 -2.76
C ASN A 2 -5.91 -5.59 -1.80
N THR A 3 -4.92 -6.03 -1.05
CA THR A 3 -4.03 -5.13 -0.30
C THR A 3 -3.13 -4.36 -1.26
N GLY A 4 -2.50 -3.27 -0.81
CA GLY A 4 -1.51 -2.54 -1.64
C GLY A 4 -0.39 -3.46 -2.17
N VAL A 5 0.12 -4.36 -1.34
CA VAL A 5 1.14 -5.36 -1.75
C VAL A 5 0.60 -6.31 -2.83
N GLN A 6 -0.65 -6.79 -2.70
CA GLN A 6 -1.24 -7.67 -3.71
C GLN A 6 -1.47 -6.95 -5.05
N ARG A 7 -1.85 -5.67 -5.02
CA ARG A 7 -1.94 -4.83 -6.24
C ARG A 7 -0.57 -4.72 -6.90
N MET A 8 0.46 -4.41 -6.10
CA MET A 8 1.83 -4.30 -6.59
C MET A 8 2.32 -5.60 -7.25
N VAL A 9 2.18 -6.76 -6.58
CA VAL A 9 2.64 -8.06 -7.11
C VAL A 9 1.96 -8.40 -8.44
N ARG A 10 0.67 -8.12 -8.57
CA ARG A 10 -0.09 -8.41 -9.80
C ARG A 10 0.27 -7.47 -10.94
N GLY A 11 0.34 -6.17 -10.67
CA GLY A 11 0.75 -5.18 -11.67
C GLY A 11 2.18 -5.45 -12.15
N LEU A 12 3.07 -5.78 -11.22
CA LEU A 12 4.44 -6.15 -11.52
C LEU A 12 4.52 -7.39 -12.41
N PHE A 13 3.76 -8.46 -12.10
CA PHE A 13 3.74 -9.64 -12.95
C PHE A 13 3.25 -9.30 -14.37
N ALA A 14 2.14 -8.56 -14.48
CA ALA A 14 1.59 -8.16 -15.77
C ALA A 14 2.57 -7.28 -16.58
N ALA A 15 3.36 -6.45 -15.92
CA ALA A 15 4.37 -5.62 -16.56
C ALA A 15 5.59 -6.45 -17.00
N LEU A 16 6.11 -7.31 -16.12
CA LEU A 16 7.24 -8.19 -16.40
C LEU A 16 6.96 -9.17 -17.54
N ASP A 17 5.76 -9.80 -17.55
CA ASP A 17 5.36 -10.81 -18.55
C ASP A 17 5.36 -10.25 -19.98
N ARG A 18 5.27 -8.92 -20.14
CA ARG A 18 5.39 -8.24 -21.45
C ARG A 18 6.82 -8.00 -21.89
N ARG A 19 7.80 -8.02 -20.98
CA ARG A 19 9.17 -7.57 -21.26
C ARG A 19 10.22 -8.67 -21.11
N THR A 20 9.92 -9.73 -20.35
CA THR A 20 10.90 -10.81 -20.10
C THR A 20 10.20 -12.12 -19.78
N GLN A 21 10.94 -13.22 -19.86
CA GLN A 21 10.43 -14.52 -19.46
C GLN A 21 10.33 -14.62 -17.94
N VAL A 22 9.10 -14.82 -17.44
CA VAL A 22 8.82 -14.93 -16.00
C VAL A 22 8.19 -16.28 -15.69
N THR A 23 8.70 -16.96 -14.68
CA THR A 23 8.05 -18.14 -14.09
C THR A 23 7.41 -17.79 -12.76
N PRO A 24 6.11 -17.47 -12.72
CA PRO A 24 5.42 -17.16 -11.49
C PRO A 24 5.29 -18.41 -10.61
N LEU A 25 5.69 -18.30 -9.35
CA LEU A 25 5.67 -19.39 -8.38
C LEU A 25 4.77 -19.05 -7.20
N LEU A 26 4.04 -20.06 -6.72
CA LEU A 26 3.23 -19.97 -5.51
C LEU A 26 3.91 -20.74 -4.38
N TRP A 27 4.07 -20.10 -3.24
CA TRP A 27 4.50 -20.80 -2.03
C TRP A 27 3.36 -21.62 -1.44
N SER A 28 3.61 -22.90 -1.20
CA SER A 28 2.68 -23.80 -0.52
C SER A 28 3.19 -24.11 0.90
N PRO A 29 2.62 -23.48 1.95
CA PRO A 29 3.09 -23.69 3.33
C PRO A 29 3.02 -25.15 3.78
N ARG A 30 2.05 -25.93 3.26
CA ARG A 30 1.87 -27.36 3.60
C ARG A 30 2.93 -28.28 2.99
N LEU A 31 3.43 -27.92 1.82
CA LEU A 31 4.48 -28.67 1.13
C LEU A 31 5.86 -28.14 1.50
N ASN A 32 5.92 -27.02 2.18
CA ASN A 32 7.16 -26.25 2.40
C ASN A 32 7.96 -26.13 1.08
N ALA A 33 7.26 -25.78 -0.02
CA ALA A 33 7.83 -25.78 -1.36
C ALA A 33 7.14 -24.77 -2.28
N TYR A 34 7.87 -24.35 -3.31
CA TYR A 34 7.31 -23.61 -4.42
C TYR A 34 6.54 -24.53 -5.36
N CYS A 35 5.49 -24.01 -5.97
CA CYS A 35 4.64 -24.71 -6.94
C CYS A 35 4.39 -23.80 -8.15
N ARG A 36 4.34 -24.38 -9.34
CA ARG A 36 3.86 -23.67 -10.53
C ARG A 36 2.38 -23.34 -10.38
N LEU A 37 1.97 -22.20 -10.90
CA LEU A 37 0.57 -21.80 -10.91
C LEU A 37 -0.22 -22.67 -11.89
N SER A 38 -1.48 -22.96 -11.57
CA SER A 38 -2.46 -23.48 -12.55
C SER A 38 -2.89 -22.35 -13.50
N ALA A 39 -3.45 -22.73 -14.65
CA ALA A 39 -4.01 -21.75 -15.59
C ALA A 39 -5.02 -20.79 -14.94
N ARG A 40 -5.87 -21.28 -14.02
CA ARG A 40 -6.84 -20.46 -13.27
C ARG A 40 -6.15 -19.49 -12.29
N GLU A 41 -5.11 -19.92 -11.58
CA GLU A 41 -4.33 -19.07 -10.69
C GLU A 41 -3.55 -18.03 -11.47
N LEU A 42 -3.01 -18.40 -12.64
CA LEU A 42 -2.34 -17.49 -13.55
C LEU A 42 -3.32 -16.45 -14.11
N GLN A 43 -4.49 -16.89 -14.56
CA GLN A 43 -5.55 -15.98 -15.01
C GLN A 43 -5.94 -14.97 -13.90
N PHE A 44 -6.05 -15.44 -12.65
CA PHE A 44 -6.31 -14.55 -11.52
C PHE A 44 -5.16 -13.58 -11.23
N LEU A 45 -3.91 -13.98 -11.49
CA LEU A 45 -2.74 -13.12 -11.34
C LEU A 45 -2.73 -12.01 -12.41
N VAL A 46 -3.08 -12.34 -13.65
CA VAL A 46 -3.08 -11.42 -14.81
C VAL A 46 -4.28 -10.47 -14.83
N GLN A 47 -5.40 -10.85 -14.22
CA GLN A 47 -6.62 -10.01 -14.13
C GLN A 47 -6.74 -9.32 -12.76
N PRO A 48 -5.87 -8.36 -12.45
CA PRO A 48 -5.77 -7.82 -11.09
C PRO A 48 -6.97 -7.01 -10.65
N PHE A 49 -7.74 -6.43 -11.59
CA PHE A 49 -8.76 -5.42 -11.35
C PHE A 49 -10.01 -5.64 -12.19
N ALA A 50 -10.58 -6.87 -12.11
CA ALA A 50 -11.87 -7.07 -12.74
C ALA A 50 -12.88 -6.07 -12.14
N ARG A 51 -13.40 -5.20 -13.00
CA ARG A 51 -14.28 -4.07 -12.66
C ARG A 51 -15.65 -4.46 -12.10
N HIS A 52 -15.89 -5.77 -11.88
CA HIS A 52 -17.16 -6.26 -11.33
C HIS A 52 -17.00 -6.81 -9.92
N PRO A 53 -17.95 -6.53 -8.98
CA PRO A 53 -17.95 -7.09 -7.64
C PRO A 53 -17.88 -8.62 -7.62
N GLU A 54 -18.47 -9.28 -8.61
CA GLU A 54 -18.45 -10.75 -8.78
C GLU A 54 -17.06 -11.29 -9.18
N ALA A 55 -16.25 -10.51 -9.88
CA ALA A 55 -14.90 -10.90 -10.25
C ALA A 55 -13.88 -10.71 -9.10
N ASN A 56 -14.24 -9.95 -8.07
CA ASN A 56 -13.50 -9.85 -6.81
C ASN A 56 -13.92 -10.94 -5.79
N ALA A 57 -14.91 -11.77 -6.12
CA ALA A 57 -15.16 -12.98 -5.37
C ALA A 57 -13.87 -13.82 -5.39
N LYS A 58 -13.37 -14.21 -4.20
CA LYS A 58 -12.28 -15.19 -4.15
C LYS A 58 -12.68 -16.35 -5.06
N PRO A 59 -11.81 -16.79 -5.99
CA PRO A 59 -12.11 -17.97 -6.78
C PRO A 59 -12.61 -19.06 -5.83
N GLU A 60 -13.68 -19.77 -6.14
CA GLU A 60 -14.26 -20.82 -5.29
C GLU A 60 -13.20 -21.80 -4.76
N ALA A 61 -12.11 -22.02 -5.53
CA ALA A 61 -10.94 -22.76 -5.11
C ALA A 61 -10.20 -22.19 -3.88
N LEU A 62 -10.41 -20.89 -3.55
CA LEU A 62 -9.83 -20.22 -2.39
C LEU A 62 -10.85 -19.99 -1.26
N SER A 63 -12.14 -20.19 -1.51
CA SER A 63 -13.23 -19.85 -0.58
C SER A 63 -13.98 -21.06 0.00
N THR A 64 -13.68 -22.30 -0.39
CA THR A 64 -14.41 -23.46 0.10
C THR A 64 -13.99 -23.84 1.53
N PRO A 65 -14.95 -23.89 2.47
CA PRO A 65 -14.68 -24.19 3.90
C PRO A 65 -14.60 -25.70 4.22
N PHE A 66 -14.63 -26.61 3.25
CA PHE A 66 -14.73 -28.06 3.50
C PHE A 66 -13.36 -28.74 3.66
N PRO A 67 -13.22 -29.74 4.57
CA PRO A 67 -11.96 -30.47 4.81
C PRO A 67 -11.36 -31.14 3.54
N TRP A 68 -12.23 -31.62 2.67
CA TRP A 68 -11.87 -32.21 1.37
C TRP A 68 -11.15 -31.22 0.42
N SER A 69 -11.48 -29.94 0.51
CA SER A 69 -10.80 -28.92 -0.28
C SER A 69 -9.33 -28.73 0.12
N LYS A 70 -9.01 -29.00 1.39
CA LYS A 70 -7.64 -28.91 1.91
C LYS A 70 -6.76 -30.05 1.37
N ALA A 71 -7.30 -31.27 1.32
CA ALA A 71 -6.61 -32.44 0.75
C ALA A 71 -6.45 -32.33 -0.77
N ALA A 72 -7.51 -31.94 -1.47
CA ALA A 72 -7.47 -31.71 -2.91
C ALA A 72 -6.49 -30.59 -3.32
N ARG A 73 -6.36 -29.54 -2.51
CA ARG A 73 -5.36 -28.49 -2.71
C ARG A 73 -3.94 -29.02 -2.49
N TYR A 74 -3.71 -29.80 -1.43
CA TYR A 74 -2.43 -30.44 -1.16
C TYR A 74 -1.98 -31.32 -2.34
N LEU A 75 -2.88 -32.20 -2.82
CA LEU A 75 -2.58 -33.10 -3.96
C LEU A 75 -2.30 -32.31 -5.25
N ARG A 76 -3.07 -31.25 -5.51
CA ARG A 76 -2.82 -30.38 -6.67
C ARG A 76 -1.48 -29.65 -6.57
N HIS A 77 -1.12 -29.12 -5.41
CA HIS A 77 0.17 -28.48 -5.21
C HIS A 77 1.32 -29.50 -5.30
N ARG A 78 1.16 -30.72 -4.77
CA ARG A 78 2.16 -31.78 -4.85
C ARG A 78 2.50 -32.13 -6.31
N LYS A 79 1.51 -32.22 -7.20
CA LYS A 79 1.72 -32.48 -8.64
C LYS A 79 2.40 -31.31 -9.37
N ARG A 80 2.34 -30.11 -8.82
CA ARG A 80 2.90 -28.88 -9.41
C ARG A 80 4.12 -28.36 -8.63
N ARG A 81 4.65 -29.17 -7.73
CA ARG A 81 5.88 -28.83 -6.98
C ARG A 81 6.99 -28.49 -7.97
N PHE A 82 7.65 -27.36 -7.71
CA PHE A 82 8.78 -26.87 -8.48
C PHE A 82 10.03 -26.94 -7.63
N ALA A 83 10.99 -27.75 -8.07
CA ALA A 83 12.29 -27.88 -7.41
C ALA A 83 13.16 -26.69 -7.82
N LEU A 84 12.94 -25.54 -7.18
CA LEU A 84 13.62 -24.29 -7.51
C LEU A 84 15.14 -24.43 -7.36
N ASP A 85 15.58 -25.15 -6.35
CA ASP A 85 16.98 -25.46 -6.06
C ASP A 85 17.69 -26.29 -7.15
N ALA A 86 16.94 -27.18 -7.81
CA ALA A 86 17.48 -28.03 -8.88
C ALA A 86 17.29 -27.42 -10.29
N ALA A 87 16.31 -26.53 -10.46
CA ALA A 87 15.96 -25.96 -11.76
C ALA A 87 16.67 -24.63 -12.04
N ALA A 88 17.12 -23.93 -10.99
CA ALA A 88 17.73 -22.61 -11.14
C ALA A 88 19.18 -22.67 -11.62
N THR A 89 19.54 -21.70 -12.44
CA THR A 89 20.88 -21.48 -12.96
C THR A 89 21.51 -20.20 -12.37
N ARG A 90 22.77 -19.92 -12.73
CA ARG A 90 23.44 -18.68 -12.30
C ARG A 90 22.89 -17.42 -12.96
N ASP A 91 22.24 -17.57 -14.10
CA ASP A 91 21.65 -16.48 -14.87
C ASP A 91 20.24 -16.12 -14.40
N ASP A 92 19.64 -16.97 -13.60
CA ASP A 92 18.29 -16.73 -13.06
C ASP A 92 18.29 -15.69 -11.95
N VAL A 93 17.19 -14.95 -11.85
CA VAL A 93 16.91 -14.01 -10.75
C VAL A 93 15.73 -14.53 -9.94
N LEU A 94 15.95 -14.86 -8.68
CA LEU A 94 14.87 -15.04 -7.71
C LEU A 94 14.42 -13.68 -7.21
N PHE A 95 13.24 -13.27 -7.64
CA PHE A 95 12.62 -12.03 -7.21
C PHE A 95 11.44 -12.29 -6.27
N VAL A 96 11.50 -11.77 -5.03
CA VAL A 96 10.45 -11.95 -4.00
C VAL A 96 9.76 -10.61 -3.74
N PRO A 97 8.65 -10.32 -4.44
CA PRO A 97 7.95 -9.04 -4.34
C PRO A 97 6.90 -9.01 -3.23
N GLU A 98 6.87 -9.98 -2.32
CA GLU A 98 5.85 -10.09 -1.27
C GLU A 98 6.47 -10.17 0.13
N ILE A 99 5.69 -9.83 1.16
CA ILE A 99 6.08 -10.04 2.55
C ILE A 99 5.93 -11.51 2.90
N PHE A 100 6.97 -12.13 3.44
CA PHE A 100 6.96 -13.52 3.90
C PHE A 100 7.24 -13.60 5.41
N GLN A 101 6.31 -14.20 6.16
CA GLN A 101 6.41 -14.39 7.62
C GLN A 101 6.02 -15.84 7.99
N ASP A 102 6.33 -16.77 7.12
CA ASP A 102 6.07 -18.20 7.22
C ASP A 102 7.39 -18.99 7.18
N HIS A 103 7.35 -20.29 7.00
CA HIS A 103 8.53 -21.17 6.92
C HIS A 103 9.56 -20.78 5.83
N ARG A 104 9.23 -19.85 4.93
CA ARG A 104 10.22 -19.29 3.99
C ARG A 104 11.33 -18.51 4.71
N VAL A 105 11.05 -17.96 5.88
CA VAL A 105 12.07 -17.28 6.69
C VAL A 105 13.25 -18.19 6.99
N GLU A 106 12.97 -19.43 7.42
CA GLU A 106 14.00 -20.44 7.71
C GLU A 106 14.73 -20.86 6.43
N ARG A 107 13.99 -21.09 5.35
CA ARG A 107 14.55 -21.46 4.05
C ARG A 107 15.44 -20.35 3.48
N PHE A 108 15.03 -19.11 3.60
CA PHE A 108 15.78 -17.96 3.10
C PHE A 108 17.00 -17.61 3.97
N SER A 109 17.10 -18.09 5.20
CA SER A 109 18.33 -17.95 5.97
C SER A 109 19.53 -18.70 5.36
N ALA A 110 19.27 -19.72 4.54
CA ALA A 110 20.27 -20.47 3.78
C ALA A 110 20.19 -20.20 2.26
N LEU A 111 19.57 -19.10 1.83
CA LEU A 111 19.25 -18.81 0.44
C LEU A 111 20.49 -18.82 -0.48
N LYS A 112 21.60 -18.28 0.00
CA LYS A 112 22.89 -18.25 -0.72
C LYS A 112 23.50 -19.63 -0.98
N ILE A 113 23.07 -20.65 -0.23
CA ILE A 113 23.59 -22.02 -0.37
C ILE A 113 22.86 -22.79 -1.47
N TRP A 114 21.54 -22.60 -1.56
CA TRP A 114 20.72 -23.46 -2.45
C TRP A 114 20.23 -22.77 -3.73
N PHE A 115 20.30 -21.44 -3.82
CA PHE A 115 19.94 -20.72 -5.05
C PHE A 115 21.20 -20.13 -5.70
N PRO A 116 21.59 -20.62 -6.90
CA PRO A 116 22.87 -20.25 -7.52
C PRO A 116 22.85 -18.87 -8.19
N GLY A 117 21.68 -18.36 -8.59
CA GLY A 117 21.50 -17.10 -9.27
C GLY A 117 21.39 -15.90 -8.35
N ARG A 118 20.97 -14.77 -8.88
CA ARG A 118 20.77 -13.52 -8.12
C ARG A 118 19.47 -13.57 -7.29
N ARG A 119 19.48 -12.92 -6.14
CA ARG A 119 18.38 -12.97 -5.15
C ARG A 119 17.99 -11.57 -4.75
N CYS A 120 16.78 -11.16 -5.11
CA CYS A 120 16.26 -9.84 -4.82
C CYS A 120 14.92 -9.92 -4.11
N ALA A 121 14.66 -9.02 -3.18
CA ALA A 121 13.38 -8.91 -2.47
C ALA A 121 12.92 -7.47 -2.39
N VAL A 122 11.61 -7.27 -2.20
CA VAL A 122 11.02 -5.96 -1.92
C VAL A 122 10.69 -5.84 -0.44
N PHE A 123 11.10 -4.74 0.17
CA PHE A 123 10.74 -4.39 1.54
C PHE A 123 9.78 -3.21 1.55
N TYR A 124 8.59 -3.41 2.13
CA TYR A 124 7.49 -2.44 2.06
C TYR A 124 7.42 -1.49 3.24
N ASP A 125 7.69 -1.94 4.45
CA ASP A 125 7.69 -1.11 5.64
C ASP A 125 8.22 -1.85 6.87
N ALA A 126 8.57 -1.09 7.91
CA ALA A 126 8.86 -1.56 9.25
C ALA A 126 7.81 -1.12 10.28
N ILE A 127 6.58 -0.82 9.84
CA ILE A 127 5.52 -0.28 10.69
C ILE A 127 5.28 -1.18 11.92
N THR A 128 5.31 -2.50 11.72
CA THR A 128 5.15 -3.47 12.81
C THR A 128 6.21 -3.32 13.92
N LEU A 129 7.41 -2.89 13.58
CA LEU A 129 8.51 -2.69 14.54
C LEU A 129 8.53 -1.26 15.11
N ARG A 130 8.12 -0.28 14.30
CA ARG A 130 8.08 1.13 14.69
C ARG A 130 6.88 1.48 15.57
N LEU A 131 5.76 0.82 15.31
CA LEU A 131 4.48 1.03 15.99
C LEU A 131 3.90 -0.34 16.40
N PRO A 132 4.60 -1.07 17.29
CA PRO A 132 4.20 -2.43 17.66
C PRO A 132 2.80 -2.48 18.27
N GLU A 133 2.38 -1.44 19.00
CA GLU A 133 1.05 -1.32 19.61
C GLU A 133 -0.09 -1.28 18.57
N PHE A 134 0.22 -1.08 17.28
CA PHE A 134 -0.76 -1.07 16.19
C PHE A 134 -0.78 -2.38 15.40
N SER A 135 0.04 -3.34 15.78
CA SER A 135 0.19 -4.61 15.07
C SER A 135 -0.25 -5.80 15.92
N PRO A 136 -0.85 -6.84 15.31
CA PRO A 136 -1.19 -8.06 16.03
C PRO A 136 0.07 -8.71 16.67
N PRO A 137 -0.03 -9.30 17.88
CA PRO A 137 1.10 -9.91 18.59
C PRO A 137 1.85 -10.97 17.77
N GLU A 138 1.16 -11.75 16.98
CA GLU A 138 1.77 -12.76 16.09
C GLU A 138 2.71 -12.10 15.06
N ARG A 139 2.26 -11.01 14.44
CA ARG A 139 3.07 -10.27 13.47
C ARG A 139 4.31 -9.66 14.15
N GLN A 140 4.14 -9.10 15.35
CA GLN A 140 5.27 -8.55 16.11
C GLN A 140 6.34 -9.60 16.39
N ARG A 141 5.97 -10.84 16.74
CA ARG A 141 6.90 -11.95 16.99
C ARG A 141 7.65 -12.40 15.74
N ASN A 142 6.99 -12.43 14.60
CA ASN A 142 7.55 -12.99 13.37
C ASN A 142 8.32 -11.97 12.52
N PHE A 143 8.02 -10.69 12.67
CA PHE A 143 8.60 -9.63 11.85
C PHE A 143 10.14 -9.50 11.99
N PRO A 144 10.74 -9.60 13.19
CA PRO A 144 12.21 -9.56 13.33
C PRO A 144 12.93 -10.64 12.53
N GLN A 145 12.37 -11.86 12.47
CA GLN A 145 12.94 -12.96 11.69
C GLN A 145 12.86 -12.69 10.18
N TYR A 146 11.75 -12.11 9.71
CA TYR A 146 11.60 -11.66 8.33
C TYR A 146 12.68 -10.62 7.96
N VAL A 147 12.89 -9.60 8.81
CA VAL A 147 13.92 -8.58 8.58
C VAL A 147 15.32 -9.19 8.54
N ARG A 148 15.64 -10.14 9.44
CA ARG A 148 16.92 -10.88 9.41
C ARG A 148 17.09 -11.70 8.12
N ALA A 149 16.03 -12.38 7.66
CA ALA A 149 16.07 -13.19 6.46
C ALA A 149 16.34 -12.37 5.19
N LEU A 150 15.89 -11.13 5.13
CA LEU A 150 16.17 -10.22 4.02
C LEU A 150 17.67 -9.97 3.79
N ALA A 151 18.49 -10.02 4.82
CA ALA A 151 19.95 -9.86 4.69
C ALA A 151 20.64 -11.01 3.93
N ASN A 152 19.95 -12.11 3.66
CA ASN A 152 20.47 -13.20 2.85
C ASN A 152 20.20 -13.05 1.34
N PHE A 153 19.48 -12.02 0.95
CA PHE A 153 19.35 -11.64 -0.45
C PHE A 153 20.62 -10.88 -0.91
N ASP A 154 20.83 -10.77 -2.20
CA ASP A 154 21.94 -9.97 -2.74
C ASP A 154 21.58 -8.49 -2.76
N LYS A 155 20.29 -8.19 -2.97
CA LYS A 155 19.76 -6.83 -2.92
C LYS A 155 18.32 -6.80 -2.38
N VAL A 156 18.05 -5.78 -1.57
CA VAL A 156 16.69 -5.49 -1.08
C VAL A 156 16.25 -4.14 -1.60
N LEU A 157 15.14 -4.13 -2.34
CA LEU A 157 14.51 -2.94 -2.90
C LEU A 157 13.52 -2.36 -1.89
N CYS A 158 13.78 -1.16 -1.42
CA CYS A 158 12.94 -0.44 -0.47
C CYS A 158 12.03 0.54 -1.21
N ILE A 159 10.76 0.61 -0.86
CA ILE A 159 9.79 1.43 -1.60
C ILE A 159 9.87 2.93 -1.30
N SER A 160 10.65 3.35 -0.29
CA SER A 160 10.95 4.74 0.05
C SER A 160 12.28 4.82 0.80
N ARG A 161 12.82 6.04 0.91
CA ARG A 161 14.05 6.30 1.71
C ARG A 161 13.83 6.05 3.19
N GLU A 162 12.65 6.39 3.71
CA GLU A 162 12.29 6.09 5.09
C GLU A 162 12.33 4.59 5.35
N VAL A 163 11.75 3.80 4.45
CA VAL A 163 11.71 2.33 4.55
C VAL A 163 13.12 1.73 4.45
N GLU A 164 13.99 2.27 3.61
CA GLU A 164 15.40 1.87 3.57
C GLU A 164 16.12 2.19 4.88
N GLY A 165 15.94 3.39 5.41
CA GLY A 165 16.49 3.80 6.69
C GLY A 165 16.03 2.90 7.84
N ASP A 166 14.75 2.54 7.85
CA ASP A 166 14.20 1.61 8.83
C ASP A 166 14.83 0.22 8.73
N LEU A 167 14.97 -0.32 7.52
CA LEU A 167 15.57 -1.65 7.31
C LEU A 167 17.02 -1.68 7.80
N ARG A 168 17.81 -0.69 7.43
CA ARG A 168 19.21 -0.56 7.87
C ARG A 168 19.33 -0.40 9.37
N PHE A 169 18.46 0.41 9.99
CA PHE A 169 18.40 0.59 11.43
C PHE A 169 18.16 -0.75 12.16
N TYR A 170 17.19 -1.54 11.70
CA TYR A 170 16.89 -2.82 12.34
C TYR A 170 17.95 -3.89 12.08
N TRP A 171 18.57 -3.93 10.91
CA TRP A 171 19.72 -4.82 10.68
C TRP A 171 20.85 -4.52 11.66
N ASN A 172 21.19 -3.24 11.83
CA ASN A 172 22.19 -2.83 12.82
C ASN A 172 21.78 -3.21 14.24
N SER A 173 20.54 -2.91 14.63
CA SER A 173 20.01 -3.23 15.96
C SER A 173 19.98 -4.72 16.27
N TYR A 174 19.89 -5.56 15.26
CA TYR A 174 19.88 -7.03 15.40
C TYR A 174 21.27 -7.65 15.22
N GLY A 175 22.31 -6.86 15.03
CA GLY A 175 23.67 -7.37 14.76
C GLY A 175 23.78 -8.16 13.46
N VAL A 176 22.95 -7.84 12.45
CA VAL A 176 22.92 -8.50 11.15
C VAL A 176 23.72 -7.68 10.15
N SER A 177 24.64 -8.33 9.43
CA SER A 177 25.35 -7.68 8.35
C SER A 177 24.38 -7.25 7.24
N ALA A 178 24.34 -5.94 6.97
CA ALA A 178 23.48 -5.40 5.92
C ALA A 178 23.92 -5.89 4.53
N THR A 179 22.96 -6.22 3.69
CA THR A 179 23.20 -6.42 2.25
C THR A 179 22.95 -5.14 1.47
N ALA A 180 23.20 -5.16 0.14
CA ALA A 180 22.91 -4.02 -0.72
C ALA A 180 21.43 -3.67 -0.69
N THR A 181 21.13 -2.37 -0.64
CA THR A 181 19.77 -1.83 -0.76
C THR A 181 19.69 -0.80 -1.87
N ALA A 182 18.52 -0.64 -2.45
CA ALA A 182 18.20 0.48 -3.33
C ALA A 182 16.78 0.97 -3.05
N VAL A 183 16.53 2.26 -3.27
CA VAL A 183 15.20 2.83 -3.15
C VAL A 183 14.51 2.78 -4.51
N LEU A 184 13.47 1.99 -4.60
CA LEU A 184 12.66 1.82 -5.80
C LEU A 184 11.20 2.14 -5.49
N GLY A 185 10.80 3.41 -5.69
CA GLY A 185 9.42 3.88 -5.45
C GLY A 185 8.42 3.14 -6.34
N LEU A 186 7.26 2.84 -5.78
CA LEU A 186 6.22 2.08 -6.49
C LEU A 186 5.69 2.87 -7.70
N PRO A 187 5.26 2.18 -8.78
CA PRO A 187 4.54 2.83 -9.86
C PRO A 187 3.17 3.32 -9.36
N THR A 188 2.71 4.38 -9.98
CA THR A 188 1.46 5.07 -9.63
C THR A 188 0.41 4.89 -10.72
N ASP A 189 0.30 3.69 -11.22
CA ASP A 189 -0.79 3.27 -12.12
C ASP A 189 -1.98 2.78 -11.29
N PHE A 190 -3.06 3.53 -11.35
CA PHE A 190 -4.31 3.22 -10.64
C PHE A 190 -5.29 2.40 -11.49
N GLY A 191 -4.88 1.90 -12.65
CA GLY A 191 -5.67 1.02 -13.51
C GLY A 191 -6.77 1.74 -14.32
N HIS A 192 -6.72 3.06 -14.37
CA HIS A 192 -7.60 3.89 -15.20
C HIS A 192 -6.84 5.12 -15.75
N PRO A 193 -7.26 5.68 -16.89
CA PRO A 193 -6.67 6.90 -17.40
C PRO A 193 -6.78 8.03 -16.38
N ARG A 194 -5.76 8.88 -16.35
CA ARG A 194 -5.76 10.06 -15.50
C ARG A 194 -6.91 10.98 -15.94
N PRO A 195 -7.82 11.38 -15.03
CA PRO A 195 -8.90 12.31 -15.37
C PRO A 195 -8.32 13.70 -15.71
N VAL A 196 -9.09 14.48 -16.45
CA VAL A 196 -8.80 15.92 -16.63
C VAL A 196 -9.52 16.67 -15.52
N PRO A 197 -8.82 17.04 -14.44
CA PRO A 197 -9.47 17.59 -13.26
C PRO A 197 -9.92 19.02 -13.51
N GLN A 198 -11.03 19.41 -12.85
CA GLN A 198 -11.45 20.80 -12.73
C GLN A 198 -11.31 21.24 -11.27
N PRO A 199 -10.92 22.50 -11.02
CA PRO A 199 -10.86 23.01 -9.66
C PRO A 199 -12.25 23.01 -9.02
N ASN A 200 -12.35 22.58 -7.76
CA ASN A 200 -13.63 22.41 -7.07
C ASN A 200 -13.59 23.04 -5.66
N PHE A 201 -13.07 24.25 -5.55
CA PHE A 201 -12.93 24.95 -4.28
C PHE A 201 -14.27 25.15 -3.56
N SER A 202 -15.30 25.54 -4.32
CA SER A 202 -16.64 25.85 -3.79
C SER A 202 -17.42 24.65 -3.27
N ALA A 203 -17.02 23.43 -3.61
CA ALA A 203 -17.69 22.21 -3.11
C ALA A 203 -17.58 22.08 -1.60
N ARG A 204 -16.51 22.63 -1.00
CA ARG A 204 -16.25 22.56 0.45
C ARG A 204 -16.41 21.13 1.00
N ARG A 205 -15.93 20.16 0.24
CA ARG A 205 -15.94 18.75 0.61
C ARG A 205 -14.51 18.25 0.80
N VAL A 206 -14.24 17.71 1.97
CA VAL A 206 -12.95 17.12 2.34
C VAL A 206 -13.10 15.60 2.31
N LEU A 207 -12.21 14.91 1.61
CA LEU A 207 -12.24 13.46 1.48
C LEU A 207 -11.06 12.80 2.19
N CYS A 208 -11.34 11.76 3.00
CA CYS A 208 -10.33 10.88 3.58
C CYS A 208 -10.55 9.44 3.14
N VAL A 209 -9.61 8.88 2.40
CA VAL A 209 -9.68 7.49 1.91
C VAL A 209 -8.68 6.63 2.67
N ALA A 210 -9.14 5.89 3.66
CA ALA A 210 -8.32 4.97 4.44
C ALA A 210 -9.16 3.96 5.22
N THR A 211 -8.60 2.79 5.49
CA THR A 211 -9.19 1.85 6.47
C THR A 211 -9.24 2.51 7.84
N LEU A 212 -10.35 2.35 8.58
CA LEU A 212 -10.49 2.85 9.95
C LEU A 212 -9.66 1.97 10.89
N GLU A 213 -8.37 2.22 10.90
CA GLU A 213 -7.37 1.59 11.77
C GLU A 213 -6.60 2.68 12.55
N ARG A 214 -6.00 2.29 13.67
CA ARG A 214 -5.39 3.23 14.61
C ARG A 214 -4.34 4.13 13.97
N ARG A 215 -3.49 3.57 13.13
CA ARG A 215 -2.41 4.27 12.43
C ARG A 215 -2.90 5.36 11.48
N LYS A 216 -4.11 5.22 10.93
CA LYS A 216 -4.71 6.20 10.01
C LYS A 216 -5.31 7.42 10.72
N ASN A 217 -5.29 7.43 12.05
CA ASN A 217 -5.49 8.60 12.90
C ASN A 217 -6.84 9.35 12.71
N HIS A 218 -7.90 8.61 12.37
CA HIS A 218 -9.23 9.19 12.10
C HIS A 218 -9.80 9.96 13.30
N LEU A 219 -9.52 9.52 14.54
CA LEU A 219 -10.03 10.23 15.72
C LEU A 219 -9.48 11.67 15.81
N LYS A 220 -8.19 11.89 15.48
CA LYS A 220 -7.63 13.24 15.43
C LYS A 220 -8.17 14.07 14.26
N LEU A 221 -8.50 13.43 13.15
CA LEU A 221 -9.20 14.09 12.05
C LEU A 221 -10.62 14.52 12.44
N LEU A 222 -11.37 13.66 13.14
CA LEU A 222 -12.72 13.99 13.63
C LEU A 222 -12.68 15.11 14.66
N GLU A 223 -11.71 15.10 15.58
CA GLU A 223 -11.47 16.19 16.54
C GLU A 223 -11.13 17.52 15.82
N ALA A 224 -10.29 17.47 14.79
CA ALA A 224 -9.96 18.64 13.96
C ALA A 224 -11.19 19.19 13.24
N ALA A 225 -12.00 18.32 12.64
CA ALA A 225 -13.22 18.70 11.95
C ALA A 225 -14.23 19.34 12.91
N GLU A 226 -14.43 18.75 14.10
CA GLU A 226 -15.33 19.31 15.13
C GLU A 226 -14.91 20.71 15.57
N LYS A 227 -13.60 20.93 15.79
CA LYS A 227 -13.07 22.28 16.08
C LYS A 227 -13.45 23.28 14.99
N LEU A 228 -13.30 22.92 13.72
CA LEU A 228 -13.63 23.80 12.60
C LEU A 228 -15.13 24.07 12.48
N TRP A 229 -15.99 23.05 12.60
CA TRP A 229 -17.44 23.20 12.60
C TRP A 229 -17.92 24.07 13.76
N SER A 230 -17.30 23.94 14.94
CA SER A 230 -17.64 24.74 16.13
C SER A 230 -17.27 26.24 15.98
N THR A 231 -16.32 26.57 15.09
CA THR A 231 -16.02 27.97 14.72
C THR A 231 -16.92 28.50 13.60
N GLY A 232 -17.92 27.74 13.15
CA GLY A 232 -18.85 28.15 12.09
C GLY A 232 -18.34 27.86 10.66
N LEU A 233 -17.19 27.21 10.50
CA LEU A 233 -16.67 26.86 9.18
C LEU A 233 -17.50 25.73 8.56
N ASN A 234 -18.18 26.00 7.44
CA ASN A 234 -19.07 25.05 6.78
C ASN A 234 -18.31 24.22 5.72
N PHE A 235 -18.26 22.89 5.90
CA PHE A 235 -17.73 21.93 4.94
C PHE A 235 -18.26 20.53 5.24
N GLU A 236 -18.29 19.64 4.26
CA GLU A 236 -18.62 18.23 4.42
C GLU A 236 -17.33 17.41 4.54
N LEU A 237 -17.25 16.52 5.57
CA LEU A 237 -16.20 15.52 5.66
C LEU A 237 -16.73 14.15 5.21
N VAL A 238 -16.06 13.54 4.24
CA VAL A 238 -16.41 12.22 3.72
C VAL A 238 -15.28 11.24 4.04
N LEU A 239 -15.59 10.19 4.79
CA LEU A 239 -14.67 9.08 5.07
C LEU A 239 -15.02 7.89 4.18
N ILE A 240 -14.04 7.33 3.47
CA ILE A 240 -14.20 6.11 2.68
C ILE A 240 -13.20 5.07 3.14
N GLY A 241 -13.70 3.91 3.58
CA GLY A 241 -12.85 2.79 3.96
C GLY A 241 -13.52 1.80 4.88
N ARG A 242 -12.88 0.63 4.99
CA ARG A 242 -13.34 -0.43 5.89
C ARG A 242 -13.07 -0.06 7.35
N SER A 243 -13.87 -0.63 8.22
CA SER A 243 -13.64 -0.60 9.67
C SER A 243 -12.92 -1.87 10.11
N THR A 244 -11.90 -1.73 10.96
CA THR A 244 -11.33 -2.85 11.72
C THR A 244 -12.22 -3.19 12.92
N ALA A 245 -12.02 -4.39 13.50
CA ALA A 245 -12.96 -4.91 14.52
C ALA A 245 -13.02 -4.04 15.78
N ASP A 246 -11.88 -3.64 16.32
CA ASP A 246 -11.83 -2.93 17.62
C ASP A 246 -11.72 -1.41 17.43
N TRP A 247 -10.62 -0.94 16.87
CA TRP A 247 -10.38 0.48 16.67
C TRP A 247 -11.42 1.13 15.76
N GLY A 248 -11.84 0.40 14.72
CA GLY A 248 -12.88 0.88 13.83
C GLY A 248 -14.20 1.15 14.53
N LYS A 249 -14.56 0.39 15.58
CA LYS A 249 -15.77 0.65 16.39
C LYS A 249 -15.67 1.96 17.17
N MET A 250 -14.48 2.29 17.71
CA MET A 250 -14.26 3.56 18.41
C MET A 250 -14.41 4.74 17.45
N VAL A 251 -13.84 4.65 16.25
CA VAL A 251 -13.99 5.68 15.22
C VAL A 251 -15.45 5.85 14.82
N LEU A 252 -16.16 4.74 14.62
CA LEU A 252 -17.59 4.78 14.24
C LEU A 252 -18.47 5.35 15.34
N GLY A 253 -18.20 5.04 16.60
CA GLY A 253 -18.92 5.67 17.73
C GLY A 253 -18.77 7.19 17.73
N GLU A 254 -17.59 7.70 17.39
CA GLU A 254 -17.36 9.14 17.26
C GLU A 254 -18.03 9.71 15.99
N VAL A 255 -18.02 8.97 14.88
CA VAL A 255 -18.78 9.37 13.67
C VAL A 255 -20.26 9.48 13.97
N ASP A 256 -20.86 8.48 14.64
CA ASP A 256 -22.28 8.47 14.99
C ASP A 256 -22.61 9.65 15.92
N ARG A 257 -21.80 9.89 16.96
CA ARG A 257 -21.94 11.05 17.86
C ARG A 257 -21.96 12.37 17.11
N LEU A 258 -21.02 12.59 16.19
CA LEU A 258 -20.94 13.84 15.43
C LEU A 258 -22.12 14.01 14.48
N VAL A 259 -22.57 12.93 13.83
CA VAL A 259 -23.74 12.96 12.95
C VAL A 259 -25.03 13.28 13.74
N GLU A 260 -25.20 12.69 14.92
CA GLU A 260 -26.32 12.98 15.83
C GLU A 260 -26.34 14.46 16.29
N HIS A 261 -25.16 15.09 16.39
CA HIS A 261 -25.03 16.53 16.66
C HIS A 261 -25.17 17.41 15.40
N GLY A 262 -25.64 16.85 14.28
CA GLY A 262 -25.91 17.56 13.04
C GLY A 262 -24.66 17.95 12.24
N ARG A 263 -23.50 17.35 12.48
CA ARG A 263 -22.29 17.67 11.74
C ARG A 263 -22.34 17.06 10.32
N PRO A 264 -21.88 17.78 9.29
CA PRO A 264 -21.90 17.32 7.89
C PRO A 264 -20.78 16.30 7.64
N LEU A 265 -20.97 15.11 8.19
CA LEU A 265 -20.03 13.98 8.17
C LEU A 265 -20.69 12.75 7.52
N LYS A 266 -19.98 12.10 6.62
CA LYS A 266 -20.42 10.85 5.97
C LYS A 266 -19.34 9.78 6.03
N TRP A 267 -19.74 8.54 6.33
CA TRP A 267 -18.86 7.39 6.20
C TRP A 267 -19.42 6.37 5.21
N LYS A 268 -18.57 5.92 4.27
CA LYS A 268 -18.88 4.88 3.27
C LYS A 268 -17.95 3.68 3.47
N ARG A 269 -18.50 2.59 3.96
CA ARG A 269 -17.72 1.38 4.33
C ARG A 269 -17.10 0.68 3.14
N HIS A 270 -17.88 0.48 2.10
CA HIS A 270 -17.51 -0.19 0.87
C HIS A 270 -18.02 0.62 -0.30
N VAL A 271 -17.11 0.95 -1.18
CA VAL A 271 -17.44 1.57 -2.45
C VAL A 271 -16.76 0.78 -3.55
N ASN A 272 -17.35 0.74 -4.74
CA ASN A 272 -16.67 0.28 -5.95
C ASN A 272 -15.74 1.38 -6.48
N ASP A 273 -14.90 1.04 -7.45
CA ASP A 273 -13.92 1.98 -8.00
C ASP A 273 -14.61 3.21 -8.63
N GLN A 274 -15.76 3.05 -9.29
CA GLN A 274 -16.52 4.16 -9.87
C GLN A 274 -16.96 5.18 -8.79
N VAL A 275 -17.52 4.71 -7.68
CA VAL A 275 -17.92 5.58 -6.56
C VAL A 275 -16.71 6.22 -5.89
N LEU A 276 -15.58 5.53 -5.83
CA LEU A 276 -14.33 6.08 -5.29
C LEU A 276 -13.81 7.21 -6.20
N HIS A 277 -13.75 6.98 -7.51
CA HIS A 277 -13.34 8.02 -8.48
C HIS A 277 -14.25 9.23 -8.42
N GLN A 278 -15.58 9.01 -8.38
CA GLN A 278 -16.54 10.10 -8.24
C GLN A 278 -16.34 10.89 -6.94
N ALA A 279 -15.97 10.21 -5.83
CA ALA A 279 -15.69 10.89 -4.57
C ALA A 279 -14.45 11.79 -4.65
N TYR A 280 -13.40 11.37 -5.37
CA TYR A 280 -12.26 12.23 -5.67
C TYR A 280 -12.68 13.42 -6.57
N ASP A 281 -13.49 13.20 -7.59
CA ASP A 281 -13.95 14.26 -8.50
C ASP A 281 -14.85 15.27 -7.80
N ASP A 282 -15.64 14.85 -6.83
CA ASP A 282 -16.56 15.68 -6.07
C ASP A 282 -15.89 16.45 -4.92
N CYS A 283 -14.72 16.06 -4.44
CA CYS A 283 -14.10 16.74 -3.31
C CYS A 283 -13.32 17.98 -3.73
N SER A 284 -13.16 18.93 -2.80
CA SER A 284 -12.25 20.06 -2.98
C SER A 284 -10.81 19.60 -2.84
N PHE A 285 -10.51 18.87 -1.78
CA PHE A 285 -9.20 18.32 -1.50
C PHE A 285 -9.32 17.07 -0.63
N THR A 286 -8.23 16.33 -0.51
CA THR A 286 -8.16 15.18 0.38
C THR A 286 -7.35 15.51 1.64
N ILE A 287 -7.55 14.71 2.69
CA ILE A 287 -6.73 14.75 3.89
C ILE A 287 -6.22 13.35 4.23
N TYR A 288 -4.93 13.25 4.54
CA TYR A 288 -4.28 12.00 4.89
C TYR A 288 -3.57 12.12 6.24
N PRO A 289 -4.27 11.89 7.36
CA PRO A 289 -3.78 12.14 8.71
C PRO A 289 -2.91 11.01 9.26
N SER A 290 -2.48 10.05 8.43
CA SER A 290 -1.76 8.87 8.84
C SER A 290 -0.48 9.19 9.61
N LEU A 291 -0.23 8.45 10.68
CA LEU A 291 0.95 8.63 11.54
C LEU A 291 2.24 8.13 10.87
N ARG A 292 2.14 7.08 10.07
CA ARG A 292 3.30 6.48 9.38
C ARG A 292 2.85 5.60 8.21
N GLU A 293 3.61 5.64 7.13
CA GLU A 293 3.38 4.82 5.93
C GLU A 293 4.69 4.24 5.38
N GLY A 294 4.57 3.23 4.53
CA GLY A 294 5.70 2.75 3.74
C GLY A 294 5.91 3.56 2.46
N PHE A 295 4.82 4.14 1.88
CA PHE A 295 4.91 4.87 0.61
C PHE A 295 3.96 6.07 0.50
N GLY A 296 2.66 5.90 0.83
CA GLY A 296 1.68 6.99 0.73
C GLY A 296 0.83 6.95 -0.54
N LEU A 297 0.46 5.75 -1.03
CA LEU A 297 -0.40 5.60 -2.22
C LEU A 297 -1.66 6.48 -2.22
N PRO A 298 -2.43 6.66 -1.11
CA PRO A 298 -3.61 7.51 -1.12
C PRO A 298 -3.32 8.99 -1.41
N ILE A 299 -2.14 9.49 -1.06
CA ILE A 299 -1.70 10.84 -1.42
C ILE A 299 -1.53 10.91 -2.94
N LEU A 300 -0.82 9.95 -3.52
CA LEU A 300 -0.59 9.90 -4.96
C LEU A 300 -1.89 9.67 -5.74
N GLU A 301 -2.83 8.89 -5.20
CA GLU A 301 -4.16 8.70 -5.77
C GLU A 301 -4.96 10.03 -5.79
N SER A 302 -4.90 10.81 -4.71
CA SER A 302 -5.47 12.16 -4.68
C SER A 302 -4.90 13.06 -5.79
N LEU A 303 -3.58 13.10 -5.88
CA LEU A 303 -2.88 13.91 -6.87
C LEU A 303 -3.09 13.42 -8.31
N TRP A 304 -3.29 12.11 -8.51
CA TRP A 304 -3.70 11.54 -9.79
C TRP A 304 -5.02 12.10 -10.27
N HIS A 305 -5.96 12.28 -9.33
CA HIS A 305 -7.25 12.94 -9.58
C HIS A 305 -7.15 14.48 -9.60
N GLY A 306 -5.94 15.04 -9.54
CA GLY A 306 -5.72 16.49 -9.50
C GLY A 306 -6.25 17.15 -8.23
N ARG A 307 -6.44 16.40 -7.14
CA ARG A 307 -6.94 16.95 -5.88
C ARG A 307 -5.76 17.27 -4.95
N PRO A 308 -5.66 18.50 -4.44
CA PRO A 308 -4.70 18.81 -3.38
C PRO A 308 -4.86 17.86 -2.19
N CYS A 309 -3.77 17.59 -1.47
CA CYS A 309 -3.81 16.72 -0.30
C CYS A 309 -3.18 17.40 0.92
N VAL A 310 -3.90 17.44 2.04
CA VAL A 310 -3.32 17.79 3.34
C VAL A 310 -2.69 16.54 3.95
N CYS A 311 -1.41 16.59 4.29
CA CYS A 311 -0.69 15.44 4.88
C CYS A 311 0.50 15.88 5.73
N GLY A 312 1.05 14.96 6.53
CA GLY A 312 2.29 15.21 7.27
C GLY A 312 3.49 15.48 6.34
N LYS A 313 4.48 16.20 6.85
CA LYS A 313 5.69 16.57 6.08
C LYS A 313 6.82 15.54 6.12
N ASP A 314 6.77 14.59 7.04
CA ASP A 314 7.90 13.71 7.37
C ASP A 314 7.73 12.30 6.80
N GLY A 315 8.84 11.57 6.72
CA GLY A 315 8.91 10.18 6.34
C GLY A 315 8.44 9.91 4.92
N ALA A 316 7.92 8.71 4.68
CA ALA A 316 7.39 8.31 3.36
C ALA A 316 6.19 9.16 2.93
N ILE A 317 5.42 9.71 3.86
CA ILE A 317 4.34 10.65 3.59
C ILE A 317 4.92 11.94 2.99
N GLY A 318 5.94 12.52 3.63
CA GLY A 318 6.66 13.68 3.10
C GLY A 318 7.38 13.39 1.78
N GLU A 319 7.90 12.16 1.60
CA GLU A 319 8.46 11.74 0.32
C GLU A 319 7.39 11.74 -0.79
N ALA A 320 6.21 11.20 -0.52
CA ALA A 320 5.08 11.21 -1.46
C ALA A 320 4.58 12.63 -1.76
N ALA A 321 4.68 13.55 -0.80
CA ALA A 321 4.27 14.94 -0.96
C ALA A 321 5.25 15.77 -1.82
N ARG A 322 6.52 15.36 -1.92
CA ARG A 322 7.52 16.04 -2.78
C ARG A 322 7.06 16.00 -4.25
N GLY A 323 7.22 17.08 -4.96
CA GLY A 323 6.78 17.22 -6.34
C GLY A 323 5.48 18.01 -6.49
N GLY A 324 4.96 18.56 -5.38
CA GLY A 324 3.85 19.50 -5.38
C GLY A 324 2.46 18.87 -5.23
N GLY A 325 1.46 19.75 -5.08
CA GLY A 325 0.06 19.36 -4.91
C GLY A 325 -0.34 19.00 -3.49
N CYS A 326 0.59 19.03 -2.52
CA CYS A 326 0.31 18.74 -1.13
C CYS A 326 0.49 19.98 -0.24
N HIS A 327 -0.45 20.19 0.66
CA HIS A 327 -0.30 21.08 1.79
C HIS A 327 0.25 20.28 2.97
N THR A 328 1.57 20.41 3.20
CA THR A 328 2.24 19.65 4.26
C THR A 328 2.13 20.36 5.59
N ILE A 329 1.74 19.62 6.63
CA ILE A 329 1.58 20.12 7.99
C ILE A 329 2.68 19.57 8.93
N PRO A 330 3.04 20.30 9.99
CA PRO A 330 4.15 19.93 10.87
C PRO A 330 3.88 18.69 11.73
N GLY A 331 2.61 18.37 11.96
CA GLY A 331 2.17 17.23 12.77
C GLY A 331 0.83 16.70 12.29
N THR A 332 0.38 15.60 12.88
CA THR A 332 -0.93 14.98 12.61
C THR A 332 -1.82 14.98 13.87
N ASP A 333 -1.55 15.87 14.81
CA ASP A 333 -2.47 16.22 15.89
C ASP A 333 -3.67 17.02 15.38
N ALA A 334 -4.70 17.16 16.21
CA ALA A 334 -5.95 17.81 15.81
C ALA A 334 -5.77 19.28 15.42
N GLU A 335 -4.83 19.99 16.05
CA GLU A 335 -4.58 21.41 15.76
C GLU A 335 -3.91 21.60 14.40
N SER A 336 -2.85 20.84 14.14
CA SER A 336 -2.16 20.84 12.85
C SER A 336 -3.08 20.44 11.70
N LEU A 337 -3.93 19.40 11.89
CA LEU A 337 -4.92 18.96 10.90
C LEU A 337 -5.97 20.05 10.66
N ALA A 338 -6.50 20.68 11.73
CA ALA A 338 -7.47 21.77 11.62
C ALA A 338 -6.88 22.99 10.91
N GLY A 339 -5.63 23.34 11.19
CA GLY A 339 -4.91 24.42 10.51
C GLY A 339 -4.82 24.19 9.01
N GLY A 340 -4.29 23.05 8.59
CA GLY A 340 -4.16 22.68 7.17
C GLY A 340 -5.50 22.60 6.45
N MET A 341 -6.54 22.04 7.09
CA MET A 341 -7.90 22.03 6.53
C MET A 341 -8.46 23.44 6.38
N ARG A 342 -8.30 24.31 7.40
CA ARG A 342 -8.79 25.69 7.37
C ARG A 342 -8.17 26.45 6.20
N GLU A 343 -6.87 26.38 6.02
CA GLU A 343 -6.19 27.06 4.92
C GLU A 343 -6.76 26.66 3.56
N LEU A 344 -6.92 25.38 3.28
CA LEU A 344 -7.47 24.92 2.01
C LEU A 344 -8.99 25.15 1.86
N LEU A 345 -9.72 25.38 2.95
CA LEU A 345 -11.14 25.71 2.92
C LEU A 345 -11.41 27.21 2.76
N THR A 346 -10.44 28.09 3.11
CA THR A 346 -10.67 29.53 3.16
C THR A 346 -9.77 30.35 2.23
N ASP A 347 -8.61 29.83 1.86
CA ASP A 347 -7.67 30.49 0.96
C ASP A 347 -7.70 29.87 -0.43
N GLU A 348 -8.45 30.50 -1.34
CA GLU A 348 -8.56 30.04 -2.73
C GLU A 348 -7.23 30.15 -3.48
N THR A 349 -6.35 31.06 -3.11
CA THR A 349 -5.05 31.25 -3.76
C THR A 349 -4.15 30.04 -3.49
N ILE A 350 -4.04 29.62 -2.23
CA ILE A 350 -3.31 28.41 -1.84
C ILE A 350 -3.92 27.20 -2.53
N TYR A 351 -5.25 27.07 -2.48
CA TYR A 351 -5.95 25.94 -3.15
C TYR A 351 -5.63 25.87 -4.63
N ARG A 352 -5.75 26.98 -5.38
CA ARG A 352 -5.51 27.00 -6.83
C ARG A 352 -4.05 26.69 -7.19
N ARG A 353 -3.09 27.18 -6.40
CA ARG A 353 -1.69 26.84 -6.58
C ARG A 353 -1.46 25.33 -6.43
N LEU A 354 -1.93 24.73 -5.33
CA LEU A 354 -1.76 23.30 -5.08
C LEU A 354 -2.54 22.44 -6.09
N PHE A 355 -3.69 22.90 -6.57
CA PHE A 355 -4.43 22.25 -7.63
C PHE A 355 -3.63 22.23 -8.94
N ALA A 356 -3.01 23.35 -9.33
CA ALA A 356 -2.16 23.40 -10.50
C ALA A 356 -0.94 22.46 -10.36
N GLU A 357 -0.28 22.46 -9.22
CA GLU A 357 0.83 21.55 -8.91
C GLU A 357 0.37 20.08 -9.01
N ALA A 358 -0.80 19.73 -8.45
CA ALA A 358 -1.35 18.36 -8.53
C ALA A 358 -1.68 17.97 -9.97
N ARG A 359 -2.28 18.87 -10.75
CA ARG A 359 -2.61 18.67 -12.16
C ARG A 359 -1.36 18.43 -13.01
N ASP A 360 -0.32 19.21 -12.79
CA ASP A 360 0.88 19.19 -13.62
C ASP A 360 1.91 18.13 -13.16
N ARG A 361 1.61 17.42 -12.08
CA ARG A 361 2.48 16.39 -11.50
C ARG A 361 2.67 15.22 -12.45
N THR A 362 3.94 14.78 -12.58
CA THR A 362 4.28 13.53 -13.27
C THR A 362 4.18 12.33 -12.32
N PHE A 363 3.86 11.18 -12.88
CA PHE A 363 3.70 9.93 -12.15
C PHE A 363 4.52 8.83 -12.80
N ARG A 364 5.13 8.00 -11.98
CA ARG A 364 5.95 6.90 -12.43
C ARG A 364 5.09 5.79 -13.03
N SER A 365 5.39 5.42 -14.27
CA SER A 365 4.75 4.31 -14.97
C SER A 365 5.31 2.95 -14.54
N TRP A 366 4.68 1.86 -15.01
CA TRP A 366 5.24 0.52 -14.89
C TRP A 366 6.52 0.34 -15.70
N ASP A 367 6.63 1.01 -16.86
CA ASP A 367 7.81 0.91 -17.70
C ASP A 367 9.01 1.60 -17.04
N ASP A 368 8.84 2.81 -16.47
CA ASP A 368 9.87 3.47 -15.66
C ASP A 368 10.31 2.61 -14.47
N TYR A 369 9.34 1.95 -13.82
CA TYR A 369 9.63 1.06 -12.70
C TYR A 369 10.46 -0.15 -13.15
N LEU A 370 10.12 -0.76 -14.28
CA LEU A 370 10.83 -1.93 -14.79
C LEU A 370 12.23 -1.58 -15.29
N ASP A 371 12.44 -0.43 -15.90
CA ASP A 371 13.77 0.01 -16.34
C ASP A 371 14.70 0.13 -15.14
N ASP A 372 14.25 0.79 -14.08
CA ASP A 372 15.04 0.88 -12.85
C ASP A 372 15.18 -0.48 -12.15
N LEU A 373 14.12 -1.31 -12.14
CA LEU A 373 14.19 -2.65 -11.58
C LEU A 373 15.26 -3.49 -12.27
N PHE A 374 15.26 -3.53 -13.59
CA PHE A 374 16.26 -4.29 -14.36
C PHE A 374 17.68 -3.78 -14.12
N HIS A 375 17.85 -2.46 -14.06
CA HIS A 375 19.13 -1.87 -13.67
C HIS A 375 19.58 -2.34 -12.27
N GLU A 376 18.69 -2.28 -11.30
CA GLU A 376 19.00 -2.64 -9.91
C GLU A 376 19.27 -4.13 -9.68
N ILE A 377 18.59 -5.01 -10.41
CA ILE A 377 18.82 -6.46 -10.32
C ILE A 377 19.88 -6.95 -11.30
N GLY A 378 20.40 -6.07 -12.16
CA GLY A 378 21.43 -6.40 -13.17
C GLY A 378 20.92 -7.39 -14.21
N ALA A 379 19.64 -7.34 -14.54
CA ALA A 379 19.02 -8.06 -15.66
C ALA A 379 18.96 -7.06 -16.84
N ALA A 380 20.04 -7.01 -17.63
CA ALA A 380 20.10 -6.23 -18.86
C ALA A 380 19.53 -7.04 -20.03
#